data_4ba54384560545c03cfe17586bc05619
#
_entry.id   4ba54384560545c03cfe17586bc05619
#
_cell.length_a   1.000
_cell.length_b   1.000
_cell.length_c   1.000
_cell.angle_alpha   90.00
_cell.angle_beta   90.00
_cell.angle_gamma   90.00
#
_symmetry.space_group_name_H-M   'P 1'
#
loop_
_entity.id
_entity.type
_entity.pdbx_description
1 polymer ?
#
loop_
_entity_poly.entity_id
_entity_poly.type
_entity_poly.pdbx_seq_one_letter_code
_entity_poly.pdbx_strand_id
1 'polypeptide(L)'
;TSPAGQRVTRNLLLAYEAGLGRGENPIFPNIIFKVREGVNLNPGDPNYDLFKLAIRVASQRMNPTFSFMDSSFNHRYRLEDRSEVAYMGCRTRVIGNRCGPEVTERRGNLSFTTINLPRIALKANRSLGRFYQELDRMADLVIKQLYHRYQVQSRLMAKDLPFLIGQNIYLDSEGLKPCDTIERVLKHGTLSMGLIGLAETLTALVGRHHGESEEAQALGISIVQFLRNKTDEASEEHNLNYTLLATPAEGLAGRFVEMDRREFGIIRGVTDKEYYTNSFHIPVAFPISTFEKINREGVYHKYTNAGHISYVEFEAPPVHNLEAVEKIIRAMREADMGYGGINFPIDYCDSCYQRGVFTEDTCPCCGSGEIRRVRRITGYLSTIDRFNDSKRAELRDRRPHGYYH
;
A
#
# COMPACT_ATOMS: atom_id res chain seq x y z
N THR A 1 -5.85 -8.29 -23.56
CA THR A 1 -7.01 -8.96 -22.88
C THR A 1 -7.86 -9.63 -23.94
N SER A 2 -8.19 -10.92 -23.75
CA SER A 2 -9.07 -11.66 -24.68
C SER A 2 -10.52 -11.11 -24.62
N PRO A 3 -11.35 -11.33 -25.66
CA PRO A 3 -12.76 -10.92 -25.63
C PRO A 3 -13.54 -11.44 -24.41
N ALA A 4 -13.20 -12.65 -23.94
CA ALA A 4 -13.78 -13.20 -22.70
C ALA A 4 -13.33 -12.41 -21.47
N GLY A 5 -12.04 -12.09 -21.36
CA GLY A 5 -11.50 -11.27 -20.29
C GLY A 5 -12.07 -9.85 -20.27
N GLN A 6 -12.29 -9.23 -21.42
CA GLN A 6 -12.97 -7.93 -21.53
C GLN A 6 -14.39 -7.99 -20.95
N ARG A 7 -15.17 -9.03 -21.31
CA ARG A 7 -16.54 -9.23 -20.78
C ARG A 7 -16.53 -9.43 -19.27
N VAL A 8 -15.62 -10.26 -18.74
CA VAL A 8 -15.50 -10.50 -17.30
C VAL A 8 -15.16 -9.20 -16.57
N THR A 9 -14.15 -8.45 -17.05
CA THR A 9 -13.76 -7.18 -16.44
C THR A 9 -14.90 -6.16 -16.45
N ARG A 10 -15.59 -6.01 -17.59
CA ARG A 10 -16.74 -5.13 -17.72
C ARG A 10 -17.86 -5.50 -16.73
N ASN A 11 -18.25 -6.77 -16.70
CA ASN A 11 -19.34 -7.22 -15.85
C ASN A 11 -18.99 -7.08 -14.36
N LEU A 12 -17.73 -7.34 -13.99
CA LEU A 12 -17.24 -7.12 -12.61
C LEU A 12 -17.33 -5.64 -12.23
N LEU A 13 -16.88 -4.73 -13.09
CA LEU A 13 -16.97 -3.29 -12.84
C LEU A 13 -18.40 -2.81 -12.74
N LEU A 14 -19.30 -3.26 -13.64
CA LEU A 14 -20.72 -2.91 -13.61
C LEU A 14 -21.42 -3.48 -12.36
N ALA A 15 -21.12 -4.70 -11.97
CA ALA A 15 -21.64 -5.28 -10.72
C ALA A 15 -21.17 -4.48 -9.49
N TYR A 16 -19.90 -4.04 -9.51
CA TYR A 16 -19.34 -3.21 -8.44
C TYR A 16 -20.00 -1.81 -8.41
N GLU A 17 -20.25 -1.23 -9.58
CA GLU A 17 -20.98 0.05 -9.71
C GLU A 17 -22.41 -0.05 -9.17
N ALA A 18 -23.11 -1.13 -9.47
CA ALA A 18 -24.47 -1.38 -8.95
C ALA A 18 -24.47 -1.49 -7.42
N GLY A 19 -23.40 -2.06 -6.85
CA GLY A 19 -23.27 -2.29 -5.41
C GLY A 19 -23.97 -3.58 -4.94
N LEU A 20 -23.95 -3.80 -3.62
CA LEU A 20 -24.58 -4.97 -2.99
C LEU A 20 -26.02 -4.66 -2.58
N GLY A 21 -26.91 -5.66 -2.64
CA GLY A 21 -28.26 -5.56 -2.13
C GLY A 21 -29.03 -4.33 -2.63
N ARG A 22 -29.21 -3.34 -1.78
CA ARG A 22 -29.87 -2.06 -2.10
C ARG A 22 -28.90 -0.99 -2.59
N GLY A 23 -27.75 -1.44 -3.13
CA GLY A 23 -26.72 -0.59 -3.70
C GLY A 23 -25.64 -0.21 -2.68
N GLU A 24 -25.50 -0.91 -1.58
CA GLU A 24 -24.44 -0.71 -0.58
C GLU A 24 -23.05 -0.77 -1.23
N ASN A 25 -22.10 -0.03 -0.64
CA ASN A 25 -20.75 -0.03 -1.17
C ASN A 25 -20.07 -1.38 -0.90
N PRO A 26 -19.60 -2.11 -1.93
CA PRO A 26 -18.82 -3.32 -1.71
C PRO A 26 -17.52 -2.99 -0.98
N ILE A 27 -17.24 -3.69 0.13
CA ILE A 27 -15.97 -3.60 0.84
C ILE A 27 -14.97 -4.57 0.22
N PHE A 28 -15.42 -5.76 -0.15
CA PHE A 28 -14.67 -6.81 -0.83
C PHE A 28 -15.46 -7.35 -2.03
N PRO A 29 -14.75 -7.92 -3.04
CA PRO A 29 -13.30 -7.99 -3.21
C PRO A 29 -12.66 -6.64 -3.47
N ASN A 30 -11.39 -6.46 -3.08
CA ASN A 30 -10.62 -5.28 -3.46
C ASN A 30 -10.17 -5.43 -4.92
N ILE A 31 -10.69 -4.58 -5.81
CA ILE A 31 -10.39 -4.64 -7.24
C ILE A 31 -9.19 -3.76 -7.57
N ILE A 32 -8.24 -4.32 -8.30
CA ILE A 32 -7.07 -3.61 -8.82
C ILE A 32 -7.15 -3.61 -10.34
N PHE A 33 -7.26 -2.43 -10.93
CA PHE A 33 -7.27 -2.26 -12.37
C PHE A 33 -5.85 -1.99 -12.86
N LYS A 34 -5.31 -2.91 -13.69
CA LYS A 34 -3.99 -2.75 -14.29
C LYS A 34 -4.06 -1.81 -15.47
N VAL A 35 -3.28 -0.73 -15.44
CA VAL A 35 -3.18 0.30 -16.48
C VAL A 35 -1.91 0.07 -17.29
N ARG A 36 -2.04 0.03 -18.64
CA ARG A 36 -0.92 -0.16 -19.55
C ARG A 36 -1.15 0.58 -20.85
N GLU A 37 -0.13 1.29 -21.32
CA GLU A 37 -0.11 1.95 -22.63
C GLU A 37 -0.21 0.92 -23.77
N GLY A 38 -0.94 1.26 -24.83
CA GLY A 38 -1.23 0.36 -25.95
C GLY A 38 -2.27 -0.73 -25.61
N VAL A 39 -2.78 -0.77 -24.38
CA VAL A 39 -3.81 -1.74 -23.96
C VAL A 39 -5.09 -1.05 -23.53
N ASN A 40 -5.03 -0.07 -22.63
CA ASN A 40 -6.23 0.53 -22.08
C ASN A 40 -6.07 1.98 -21.59
N LEU A 41 -4.91 2.62 -21.77
CA LEU A 41 -4.65 3.95 -21.21
C LEU A 41 -5.10 5.09 -22.14
N ASN A 42 -4.90 4.95 -23.45
CA ASN A 42 -5.06 6.04 -24.41
C ASN A 42 -6.29 5.85 -25.30
N PRO A 43 -6.91 6.95 -25.78
CA PRO A 43 -7.90 6.87 -26.84
C PRO A 43 -7.34 6.07 -28.03
N GLY A 44 -8.10 5.07 -28.49
CA GLY A 44 -7.65 4.14 -29.55
C GLY A 44 -7.07 2.83 -29.01
N ASP A 45 -6.68 2.73 -27.76
CA ASP A 45 -6.29 1.44 -27.17
C ASP A 45 -7.48 0.47 -27.14
N PRO A 46 -7.25 -0.85 -27.33
CA PRO A 46 -8.32 -1.85 -27.47
C PRO A 46 -9.30 -1.94 -26.29
N ASN A 47 -8.88 -1.51 -25.10
CA ASN A 47 -9.68 -1.58 -23.86
C ASN A 47 -9.78 -0.20 -23.18
N TYR A 48 -9.66 0.90 -23.91
CA TYR A 48 -9.77 2.24 -23.34
C TYR A 48 -11.13 2.50 -22.68
N ASP A 49 -12.19 1.93 -23.25
CA ASP A 49 -13.54 1.99 -22.68
C ASP A 49 -13.65 1.33 -21.30
N LEU A 50 -12.87 0.27 -21.04
CA LEU A 50 -12.79 -0.34 -19.70
C LEU A 50 -12.05 0.56 -18.70
N PHE A 51 -11.05 1.30 -19.16
CA PHE A 51 -10.38 2.30 -18.31
C PHE A 51 -11.33 3.44 -17.91
N LYS A 52 -12.10 3.96 -18.89
CA LYS A 52 -13.14 4.96 -18.59
C LYS A 52 -14.20 4.44 -17.63
N LEU A 53 -14.63 3.19 -17.79
CA LEU A 53 -15.54 2.53 -16.86
C LEU A 53 -14.91 2.38 -15.47
N ALA A 54 -13.65 1.97 -15.38
CA ALA A 54 -12.94 1.84 -14.11
C ALA A 54 -12.83 3.18 -13.36
N ILE A 55 -12.55 4.29 -14.06
CA ILE A 55 -12.55 5.65 -13.49
C ILE A 55 -13.95 6.01 -12.95
N ARG A 56 -15.00 5.75 -13.73
CA ARG A 56 -16.38 6.03 -13.31
C ARG A 56 -16.76 5.24 -12.06
N VAL A 57 -16.41 3.96 -12.00
CA VAL A 57 -16.70 3.12 -10.84
C VAL A 57 -15.87 3.57 -9.63
N ALA A 58 -14.58 3.87 -9.82
CA ALA A 58 -13.70 4.35 -8.76
C ALA A 58 -14.22 5.66 -8.14
N SER A 59 -14.74 6.60 -8.96
CA SER A 59 -15.29 7.87 -8.50
C SER A 59 -16.56 7.73 -7.64
N GLN A 60 -17.23 6.57 -7.70
CA GLN A 60 -18.46 6.28 -6.93
C GLN A 60 -18.21 5.36 -5.74
N ARG A 61 -17.18 4.47 -5.84
CA ARG A 61 -17.02 3.33 -4.93
C ARG A 61 -15.64 3.26 -4.24
N MET A 62 -14.70 4.19 -4.55
CA MET A 62 -13.29 4.11 -4.16
C MET A 62 -12.53 2.88 -4.69
N ASN A 63 -13.18 2.02 -5.42
CA ASN A 63 -12.62 0.89 -6.14
C ASN A 63 -13.08 0.92 -7.61
N PRO A 64 -12.25 0.45 -8.54
CA PRO A 64 -10.93 -0.14 -8.35
C PRO A 64 -9.87 0.87 -7.95
N THR A 65 -8.77 0.36 -7.38
CA THR A 65 -7.47 1.05 -7.33
C THR A 65 -6.67 0.75 -8.61
N PHE A 66 -5.64 1.53 -8.92
CA PHE A 66 -4.95 1.46 -10.20
C PHE A 66 -3.49 1.03 -10.03
N SER A 67 -3.08 0.02 -10.79
CA SER A 67 -1.70 -0.45 -10.85
C SER A 67 -1.10 -0.14 -12.21
N PHE A 68 0.06 0.52 -12.22
CA PHE A 68 0.71 1.01 -13.43
C PHE A 68 1.78 0.04 -13.91
N MET A 69 1.50 -0.63 -15.04
CA MET A 69 2.40 -1.64 -15.60
C MET A 69 3.62 -1.02 -16.29
N ASP A 70 3.50 0.25 -16.69
CA ASP A 70 4.53 1.00 -17.40
C ASP A 70 5.50 1.76 -16.48
N SER A 71 5.36 1.66 -15.17
CA SER A 71 6.35 2.22 -14.24
C SER A 71 7.74 1.65 -14.53
N SER A 72 8.78 2.48 -14.41
CA SER A 72 10.15 2.14 -14.79
C SER A 72 10.65 0.83 -14.18
N PHE A 73 10.29 0.59 -12.92
CA PHE A 73 10.65 -0.60 -12.15
C PHE A 73 9.76 -1.83 -12.40
N ASN A 74 8.63 -1.69 -13.13
CA ASN A 74 7.78 -2.79 -13.57
C ASN A 74 8.08 -3.21 -15.01
N HIS A 75 8.74 -2.35 -15.79
CA HIS A 75 8.87 -2.48 -17.23
C HIS A 75 9.48 -3.82 -17.67
N ARG A 76 10.51 -4.31 -16.98
CA ARG A 76 11.18 -5.58 -17.33
C ARG A 76 10.27 -6.80 -17.18
N TYR A 77 9.23 -6.73 -16.35
CA TYR A 77 8.32 -7.83 -16.06
C TYR A 77 7.06 -7.87 -16.93
N ARG A 78 6.91 -6.92 -17.85
CA ARG A 78 5.71 -6.83 -18.71
C ARG A 78 5.76 -7.72 -19.95
N LEU A 79 6.90 -8.31 -20.25
CA LEU A 79 7.13 -9.09 -21.46
C LEU A 79 6.45 -10.45 -21.44
N GLU A 80 6.22 -10.99 -20.24
CA GLU A 80 5.53 -12.27 -20.03
C GLU A 80 4.32 -12.08 -19.08
N ASP A 81 3.17 -12.59 -19.47
CA ASP A 81 1.93 -12.43 -18.68
C ASP A 81 2.04 -13.02 -17.26
N ARG A 82 2.86 -14.07 -17.08
CA ARG A 82 3.08 -14.71 -15.78
C ARG A 82 4.04 -13.95 -14.87
N SER A 83 4.78 -13.00 -15.42
CA SER A 83 5.76 -12.17 -14.68
C SER A 83 5.20 -10.82 -14.23
N GLU A 84 4.02 -10.43 -14.71
CA GLU A 84 3.38 -9.18 -14.29
C GLU A 84 3.15 -9.13 -12.78
N VAL A 85 3.34 -7.92 -12.21
CA VAL A 85 3.11 -7.70 -10.77
C VAL A 85 1.75 -8.21 -10.32
N ALA A 86 1.73 -8.96 -9.23
CA ALA A 86 0.53 -9.37 -8.51
C ALA A 86 0.52 -8.79 -7.09
N TYR A 87 -0.67 -8.62 -6.54
CA TYR A 87 -0.87 -8.00 -5.24
C TYR A 87 -1.54 -8.97 -4.28
N MET A 88 -1.20 -8.80 -2.97
CA MET A 88 -1.83 -9.53 -1.87
C MET A 88 -2.25 -8.54 -0.80
N GLY A 89 -3.43 -8.75 -0.23
CA GLY A 89 -3.97 -7.86 0.79
C GLY A 89 -4.06 -6.41 0.32
N CYS A 90 -3.52 -5.48 1.12
CA CYS A 90 -3.68 -4.05 0.88
C CYS A 90 -2.78 -3.50 -0.23
N ARG A 91 -1.49 -3.84 -0.21
CA ARG A 91 -0.46 -3.26 -1.08
C ARG A 91 0.74 -4.15 -1.31
N THR A 92 0.86 -5.28 -0.61
CA THR A 92 1.99 -6.19 -0.78
C THR A 92 2.01 -6.72 -2.20
N ARG A 93 3.15 -6.62 -2.85
CA ARG A 93 3.30 -7.04 -4.24
C ARG A 93 4.26 -8.20 -4.35
N VAL A 94 4.02 -9.05 -5.33
CA VAL A 94 4.91 -10.13 -5.74
C VAL A 94 5.43 -9.79 -7.12
N ILE A 95 6.75 -9.79 -7.27
CA ILE A 95 7.45 -9.51 -8.52
C ILE A 95 8.88 -10.06 -8.44
N GLY A 96 9.42 -10.53 -9.56
CA GLY A 96 10.74 -11.12 -9.60
C GLY A 96 10.81 -12.43 -8.80
N ASN A 97 11.83 -13.24 -9.03
CA ASN A 97 12.12 -14.43 -8.25
C ASN A 97 13.58 -14.82 -8.43
N ARG A 98 14.40 -14.66 -7.39
CA ARG A 98 15.80 -15.04 -7.45
C ARG A 98 16.00 -16.56 -7.43
N CYS A 99 15.06 -17.29 -6.82
CA CYS A 99 15.19 -18.73 -6.54
C CYS A 99 14.58 -19.62 -7.61
N GLY A 100 14.14 -19.08 -8.73
CA GLY A 100 13.47 -19.84 -9.79
C GLY A 100 12.89 -18.92 -10.88
N PRO A 101 11.89 -19.41 -11.64
CA PRO A 101 11.29 -18.61 -12.71
C PRO A 101 10.67 -17.33 -12.16
N GLU A 102 10.81 -16.24 -12.91
CA GLU A 102 10.25 -14.92 -12.56
C GLU A 102 8.72 -14.86 -12.75
N VAL A 103 8.01 -15.80 -12.16
CA VAL A 103 6.54 -15.83 -12.18
C VAL A 103 6.00 -15.22 -10.88
N THR A 104 4.83 -14.60 -10.94
CA THR A 104 4.17 -14.01 -9.77
C THR A 104 3.10 -14.91 -9.19
N GLU A 105 2.54 -15.79 -9.99
CA GLU A 105 1.55 -16.78 -9.56
C GLU A 105 2.16 -17.83 -8.64
N ARG A 106 1.32 -18.36 -7.72
CA ARG A 106 1.70 -19.46 -6.82
C ARG A 106 2.83 -19.10 -5.84
N ARG A 107 3.06 -17.83 -5.62
CA ARG A 107 4.06 -17.27 -4.69
C ARG A 107 3.38 -16.36 -3.67
N GLY A 108 4.08 -16.03 -2.60
CA GLY A 108 3.55 -15.17 -1.55
C GLY A 108 4.63 -14.51 -0.70
N ASN A 109 4.19 -13.68 0.24
CA ASN A 109 5.04 -13.11 1.27
C ASN A 109 5.07 -14.06 2.48
N LEU A 110 6.27 -14.45 2.93
CA LEU A 110 6.46 -15.37 4.06
C LEU A 110 6.40 -14.63 5.39
N SER A 111 7.05 -13.49 5.45
CA SER A 111 7.19 -12.73 6.68
C SER A 111 7.61 -11.29 6.39
N PHE A 112 7.21 -10.37 7.28
CA PHE A 112 7.78 -9.02 7.27
C PHE A 112 8.05 -8.54 8.71
N THR A 113 9.01 -7.63 8.83
CA THR A 113 9.35 -6.94 10.08
C THR A 113 9.54 -5.46 9.77
N THR A 114 8.90 -4.60 10.57
CA THR A 114 8.87 -3.15 10.32
C THR A 114 9.81 -2.41 11.26
N ILE A 115 10.63 -1.54 10.70
CA ILE A 115 11.52 -0.63 11.43
C ILE A 115 10.74 0.61 11.88
N ASN A 116 10.89 0.97 13.16
CA ASN A 116 10.47 2.25 13.73
C ASN A 116 11.55 3.31 13.41
N LEU A 117 11.45 3.98 12.25
CA LEU A 117 12.42 4.99 11.85
C LEU A 117 12.47 6.21 12.79
N PRO A 118 11.31 6.77 13.27
CA PRO A 118 11.33 7.88 14.23
C PRO A 118 12.15 7.59 15.49
N ARG A 119 12.04 6.37 16.04
CA ARG A 119 12.83 5.97 17.22
C ARG A 119 14.34 6.05 16.98
N ILE A 120 14.79 5.63 15.81
CA ILE A 120 16.21 5.70 15.43
C ILE A 120 16.64 7.17 15.33
N ALA A 121 15.82 8.02 14.72
CA ALA A 121 16.09 9.45 14.60
C ALA A 121 16.17 10.16 15.95
N LEU A 122 15.23 9.84 16.85
CA LEU A 122 15.22 10.39 18.22
C LEU A 122 16.48 9.99 19.00
N LYS A 123 16.89 8.73 18.93
CA LYS A 123 18.14 8.26 19.54
C LYS A 123 19.39 8.90 18.93
N ALA A 124 19.35 9.18 17.65
CA ALA A 124 20.48 9.82 16.94
C ALA A 124 20.68 11.28 17.33
N ASN A 125 19.68 11.93 17.93
CA ASN A 125 19.73 13.33 18.38
C ASN A 125 20.31 14.25 17.31
N ARG A 126 19.66 14.32 16.13
CA ARG A 126 20.05 15.12 14.95
C ARG A 126 21.38 14.78 14.30
N SER A 127 22.09 13.75 14.74
CA SER A 127 23.33 13.30 14.11
C SER A 127 23.04 12.32 13.00
N LEU A 128 23.24 12.70 11.74
CA LEU A 128 23.06 11.83 10.59
C LEU A 128 24.00 10.61 10.65
N GLY A 129 25.25 10.79 11.09
CA GLY A 129 26.19 9.67 11.25
C GLY A 129 25.70 8.62 12.22
N ARG A 130 25.21 9.04 13.41
CA ARG A 130 24.60 8.12 14.40
C ARG A 130 23.31 7.49 13.88
N PHE A 131 22.50 8.26 13.16
CA PHE A 131 21.28 7.74 12.56
C PHE A 131 21.57 6.59 11.59
N TYR A 132 22.47 6.78 10.63
CA TYR A 132 22.80 5.72 9.67
C TYR A 132 23.50 4.52 10.33
N GLN A 133 24.33 4.74 11.31
CA GLN A 133 24.96 3.64 12.08
C GLN A 133 23.91 2.77 12.79
N GLU A 134 22.92 3.40 13.45
CA GLU A 134 21.85 2.67 14.14
C GLU A 134 20.86 2.06 13.14
N LEU A 135 20.59 2.73 12.02
CA LEU A 135 19.75 2.21 10.94
C LEU A 135 20.35 0.95 10.31
N ASP A 136 21.66 0.96 10.06
CA ASP A 136 22.41 -0.19 9.55
C ASP A 136 22.31 -1.38 10.51
N ARG A 137 22.63 -1.15 11.79
CA ARG A 137 22.51 -2.16 12.85
C ARG A 137 21.10 -2.74 12.94
N MET A 138 20.08 -1.90 12.83
CA MET A 138 18.69 -2.32 12.90
C MET A 138 18.27 -3.10 11.65
N ALA A 139 18.73 -2.70 10.46
CA ALA A 139 18.48 -3.43 9.22
C ALA A 139 19.09 -4.84 9.28
N ASP A 140 20.32 -4.98 9.77
CA ASP A 140 20.96 -6.29 9.96
C ASP A 140 20.18 -7.17 10.95
N LEU A 141 19.68 -6.59 12.04
CA LEU A 141 18.85 -7.31 13.00
C LEU A 141 17.56 -7.83 12.36
N VAL A 142 16.91 -6.99 11.53
CA VAL A 142 15.70 -7.39 10.78
C VAL A 142 15.99 -8.50 9.80
N ILE A 143 17.12 -8.42 9.06
CA ILE A 143 17.55 -9.46 8.12
C ILE A 143 17.76 -10.79 8.85
N LYS A 144 18.51 -10.77 9.98
CA LYS A 144 18.72 -11.96 10.83
C LYS A 144 17.40 -12.55 11.32
N GLN A 145 16.46 -11.71 11.76
CA GLN A 145 15.16 -12.17 12.23
C GLN A 145 14.34 -12.81 11.11
N LEU A 146 14.32 -12.22 9.92
CA LEU A 146 13.61 -12.74 8.75
C LEU A 146 14.22 -14.08 8.30
N TYR A 147 15.55 -14.17 8.29
CA TYR A 147 16.26 -15.42 7.97
C TYR A 147 15.96 -16.53 8.98
N HIS A 148 15.99 -16.21 10.27
CA HIS A 148 15.61 -17.18 11.31
C HIS A 148 14.17 -17.69 11.14
N ARG A 149 13.22 -16.79 10.83
CA ARG A 149 11.83 -17.21 10.55
C ARG A 149 11.75 -18.12 9.34
N TYR A 150 12.48 -17.82 8.27
CA TYR A 150 12.57 -18.69 7.10
C TYR A 150 13.10 -20.08 7.49
N GLN A 151 14.21 -20.15 8.26
CA GLN A 151 14.78 -21.42 8.72
C GLN A 151 13.81 -22.26 9.57
N VAL A 152 13.03 -21.61 10.42
CA VAL A 152 12.00 -22.30 11.22
C VAL A 152 10.87 -22.82 10.34
N GLN A 153 10.36 -21.99 9.44
CA GLN A 153 9.26 -22.36 8.55
C GLN A 153 9.67 -23.42 7.51
N SER A 154 10.89 -23.37 6.99
CA SER A 154 11.36 -24.31 5.99
C SER A 154 11.51 -25.75 6.51
N ARG A 155 11.57 -25.94 7.83
CA ARG A 155 11.58 -27.26 8.48
C ARG A 155 10.22 -27.92 8.62
N LEU A 156 9.12 -27.16 8.39
CA LEU A 156 7.79 -27.75 8.36
C LEU A 156 7.69 -28.80 7.27
N MET A 157 6.88 -29.82 7.50
CA MET A 157 6.65 -30.89 6.55
C MET A 157 5.40 -30.61 5.70
N ALA A 158 5.33 -31.20 4.52
CA ALA A 158 4.17 -31.06 3.64
C ALA A 158 2.85 -31.45 4.32
N LYS A 159 2.87 -32.47 5.19
CA LYS A 159 1.71 -32.91 6.01
C LYS A 159 1.20 -31.84 6.99
N ASP A 160 2.05 -30.88 7.40
CA ASP A 160 1.68 -29.82 8.33
C ASP A 160 0.83 -28.73 7.63
N LEU A 161 0.87 -28.70 6.29
CA LEU A 161 0.11 -27.79 5.44
C LEU A 161 -0.66 -28.54 4.34
N PRO A 162 -1.55 -29.49 4.69
CA PRO A 162 -2.12 -30.46 3.74
C PRO A 162 -2.93 -29.79 2.63
N PHE A 163 -3.64 -28.71 2.91
CA PHE A 163 -4.39 -27.97 1.89
C PHE A 163 -3.46 -27.24 0.93
N LEU A 164 -2.55 -26.43 1.44
CA LEU A 164 -1.69 -25.54 0.63
C LEU A 164 -0.71 -26.32 -0.25
N ILE A 165 -0.15 -27.40 0.28
CA ILE A 165 0.80 -28.25 -0.43
C ILE A 165 0.07 -29.34 -1.22
N GLY A 166 -0.90 -30.02 -0.62
CA GLY A 166 -1.60 -31.13 -1.25
C GLY A 166 -2.48 -30.74 -2.45
N GLN A 167 -2.90 -29.47 -2.53
CA GLN A 167 -3.62 -28.93 -3.69
C GLN A 167 -2.69 -28.25 -4.71
N ASN A 168 -1.38 -28.37 -4.56
CA ASN A 168 -0.38 -27.76 -5.43
C ASN A 168 -0.58 -26.23 -5.62
N ILE A 169 -0.95 -25.54 -4.55
CA ILE A 169 -1.23 -24.08 -4.60
C ILE A 169 0.05 -23.29 -4.76
N TYR A 170 1.15 -23.72 -4.13
CA TYR A 170 2.43 -23.05 -4.22
C TYR A 170 3.34 -23.58 -5.32
N LEU A 171 4.21 -22.74 -5.84
CA LEU A 171 5.27 -23.09 -6.79
C LEU A 171 6.17 -24.17 -6.18
N ASP A 172 6.53 -25.17 -6.98
CA ASP A 172 7.35 -26.33 -6.57
C ASP A 172 6.71 -27.21 -5.46
N SER A 173 5.40 -27.14 -5.23
CA SER A 173 4.72 -28.04 -4.30
C SER A 173 4.42 -29.43 -4.89
N GLU A 174 4.46 -29.56 -6.22
CA GLU A 174 4.17 -30.80 -6.92
C GLU A 174 5.13 -31.93 -6.51
N GLY A 175 4.58 -33.09 -6.24
CA GLY A 175 5.35 -34.31 -5.92
C GLY A 175 6.01 -34.29 -4.54
N LEU A 176 5.68 -33.34 -3.65
CA LEU A 176 6.07 -33.42 -2.24
C LEU A 176 5.33 -34.56 -1.53
N LYS A 177 6.08 -35.42 -0.86
CA LYS A 177 5.55 -36.43 0.02
C LYS A 177 5.20 -35.85 1.40
N PRO A 178 4.29 -36.44 2.18
CA PRO A 178 3.89 -35.90 3.48
C PRO A 178 5.03 -35.58 4.45
N CYS A 179 6.13 -36.32 4.40
CA CYS A 179 7.29 -36.14 5.28
C CYS A 179 8.43 -35.32 4.67
N ASP A 180 8.28 -34.83 3.45
CA ASP A 180 9.26 -33.91 2.85
C ASP A 180 9.14 -32.51 3.47
N THR A 181 10.25 -31.82 3.65
CA THR A 181 10.24 -30.42 4.08
C THR A 181 9.74 -29.50 2.96
N ILE A 182 9.14 -28.37 3.35
CA ILE A 182 8.59 -27.41 2.38
C ILE A 182 9.60 -26.34 1.96
N GLU A 183 10.88 -26.50 2.27
CA GLU A 183 11.94 -25.53 1.95
C GLU A 183 11.97 -25.16 0.47
N ARG A 184 11.84 -26.15 -0.44
CA ARG A 184 11.87 -25.89 -1.89
C ARG A 184 10.71 -25.03 -2.38
N VAL A 185 9.62 -24.98 -1.61
CA VAL A 185 8.46 -24.10 -1.86
C VAL A 185 8.71 -22.71 -1.31
N LEU A 186 9.17 -22.63 -0.05
CA LEU A 186 9.31 -21.38 0.66
C LEU A 186 10.41 -20.46 0.09
N LYS A 187 11.46 -21.02 -0.52
CA LYS A 187 12.50 -20.20 -1.18
C LYS A 187 11.96 -19.21 -2.21
N HIS A 188 10.79 -19.48 -2.81
CA HIS A 188 10.13 -18.59 -3.77
C HIS A 188 9.34 -17.45 -3.13
N GLY A 189 9.07 -17.52 -1.84
CA GLY A 189 8.38 -16.49 -1.09
C GLY A 189 9.30 -15.28 -0.79
N THR A 190 8.70 -14.17 -0.36
CA THR A 190 9.43 -12.95 -0.02
C THR A 190 9.58 -12.76 1.48
N LEU A 191 10.74 -12.22 1.90
CA LEU A 191 11.05 -11.79 3.26
C LEU A 191 11.15 -10.27 3.23
N SER A 192 10.22 -9.56 3.89
CA SER A 192 10.10 -8.13 3.68
C SER A 192 10.55 -7.33 4.90
N MET A 193 11.48 -6.40 4.68
CA MET A 193 11.79 -5.33 5.63
C MET A 193 10.79 -4.21 5.41
N GLY A 194 10.10 -3.76 6.44
CA GLY A 194 9.15 -2.66 6.39
C GLY A 194 9.69 -1.39 7.03
N LEU A 195 9.09 -0.26 6.70
CA LEU A 195 9.38 1.04 7.32
C LEU A 195 8.10 1.80 7.64
N ILE A 196 8.17 2.65 8.68
CA ILE A 196 7.09 3.56 9.10
C ILE A 196 7.67 4.87 9.62
N GLY A 197 6.93 5.95 9.46
CA GLY A 197 7.23 7.24 10.08
C GLY A 197 8.37 8.01 9.41
N LEU A 198 8.51 7.95 8.08
CA LEU A 198 9.55 8.70 7.39
C LEU A 198 9.42 10.21 7.63
N ALA A 199 8.20 10.74 7.65
CA ALA A 199 7.95 12.16 7.88
C ALA A 199 8.44 12.61 9.26
N GLU A 200 8.08 11.88 10.31
CA GLU A 200 8.49 12.15 11.70
C GLU A 200 10.00 11.96 11.87
N THR A 201 10.59 11.00 11.16
CA THR A 201 12.04 10.77 11.13
C THR A 201 12.79 12.00 10.61
N LEU A 202 12.34 12.54 9.47
CA LEU A 202 12.94 13.72 8.86
C LEU A 202 12.74 14.95 9.75
N THR A 203 11.56 15.11 10.34
CA THR A 203 11.31 16.19 11.31
C THR A 203 12.23 16.10 12.52
N ALA A 204 12.47 14.90 13.05
CA ALA A 204 13.39 14.69 14.17
C ALA A 204 14.85 14.99 13.80
N LEU A 205 15.29 14.66 12.58
CA LEU A 205 16.67 14.85 12.12
C LEU A 205 16.96 16.28 11.68
N VAL A 206 16.08 16.87 10.84
CA VAL A 206 16.35 18.15 10.15
C VAL A 206 15.28 19.23 10.39
N GLY A 207 14.26 18.94 11.23
CA GLY A 207 13.24 19.90 11.63
C GLY A 207 12.08 20.06 10.66
N ARG A 208 12.09 19.38 9.51
CA ARG A 208 11.06 19.43 8.46
C ARG A 208 10.89 18.06 7.82
N HIS A 209 9.68 17.75 7.37
CA HIS A 209 9.43 16.52 6.61
C HIS A 209 9.52 16.75 5.08
N HIS A 210 9.52 15.68 4.32
CA HIS A 210 9.70 15.67 2.86
C HIS A 210 8.58 16.36 2.04
N GLY A 211 7.46 16.71 2.67
CA GLY A 211 6.44 17.57 2.05
C GLY A 211 6.77 19.06 2.16
N GLU A 212 7.71 19.47 3.06
CA GLU A 212 8.00 20.86 3.38
C GLU A 212 9.29 21.38 2.73
N SER A 213 10.24 20.48 2.38
CA SER A 213 11.57 20.90 1.95
C SER A 213 12.18 19.89 0.99
N GLU A 214 12.89 20.38 -0.04
CA GLU A 214 13.65 19.57 -0.99
C GLU A 214 14.82 18.83 -0.33
N GLU A 215 15.46 19.44 0.66
CA GLU A 215 16.53 18.82 1.43
C GLU A 215 16.01 17.63 2.24
N ALA A 216 14.85 17.79 2.89
CA ALA A 216 14.19 16.69 3.60
C ALA A 216 13.73 15.61 2.63
N GLN A 217 13.24 15.97 1.44
CA GLN A 217 12.90 15.03 0.38
C GLN A 217 14.12 14.22 -0.05
N ALA A 218 15.25 14.87 -0.34
CA ALA A 218 16.49 14.20 -0.73
C ALA A 218 17.01 13.25 0.36
N LEU A 219 16.98 13.67 1.62
CA LEU A 219 17.35 12.84 2.76
C LEU A 219 16.39 11.64 2.89
N GLY A 220 15.09 11.86 2.74
CA GLY A 220 14.09 10.79 2.77
C GLY A 220 14.33 9.73 1.69
N ILE A 221 14.64 10.15 0.47
CA ILE A 221 15.02 9.26 -0.63
C ILE A 221 16.27 8.46 -0.27
N SER A 222 17.30 9.11 0.27
CA SER A 222 18.54 8.46 0.68
C SER A 222 18.31 7.39 1.76
N ILE A 223 17.45 7.65 2.73
CA ILE A 223 17.10 6.69 3.80
C ILE A 223 16.40 5.46 3.20
N VAL A 224 15.40 5.68 2.34
CA VAL A 224 14.64 4.57 1.74
C VAL A 224 15.51 3.77 0.77
N GLN A 225 16.37 4.44 0.01
CA GLN A 225 17.34 3.79 -0.87
C GLN A 225 18.36 2.96 -0.07
N PHE A 226 18.85 3.47 1.06
CA PHE A 226 19.74 2.72 1.95
C PHE A 226 19.10 1.41 2.40
N LEU A 227 17.86 1.44 2.86
CA LEU A 227 17.14 0.22 3.27
C LEU A 227 16.91 -0.73 2.09
N ARG A 228 16.66 -0.19 0.90
CA ARG A 228 16.53 -1.01 -0.31
C ARG A 228 17.85 -1.73 -0.64
N ASN A 229 18.97 -1.04 -0.61
CA ASN A 229 20.28 -1.64 -0.85
C ASN A 229 20.55 -2.78 0.15
N LYS A 230 20.25 -2.57 1.44
CA LYS A 230 20.37 -3.62 2.48
C LYS A 230 19.55 -4.88 2.16
N THR A 231 18.34 -4.72 1.62
CA THR A 231 17.51 -5.87 1.21
C THR A 231 18.06 -6.56 -0.05
N ASP A 232 18.64 -5.81 -0.97
CA ASP A 232 19.26 -6.36 -2.18
C ASP A 232 20.55 -7.14 -1.83
N GLU A 233 21.41 -6.60 -0.96
CA GLU A 233 22.60 -7.26 -0.42
C GLU A 233 22.23 -8.56 0.32
N ALA A 234 21.22 -8.53 1.20
CA ALA A 234 20.73 -9.72 1.88
C ALA A 234 20.18 -10.78 0.92
N SER A 235 19.55 -10.34 -0.19
CA SER A 235 19.10 -11.27 -1.23
C SER A 235 20.25 -11.99 -1.92
N GLU A 236 21.36 -11.30 -2.12
CA GLU A 236 22.58 -11.88 -2.70
C GLU A 236 23.27 -12.83 -1.73
N GLU A 237 23.44 -12.41 -0.48
CA GLU A 237 24.13 -13.18 0.56
C GLU A 237 23.41 -14.52 0.86
N HIS A 238 22.07 -14.46 1.02
CA HIS A 238 21.31 -15.64 1.43
C HIS A 238 20.68 -16.40 0.25
N ASN A 239 20.79 -15.88 -0.97
CA ASN A 239 20.10 -16.42 -2.15
C ASN A 239 18.58 -16.61 -1.93
N LEU A 240 17.92 -15.61 -1.35
CA LEU A 240 16.49 -15.55 -1.05
C LEU A 240 15.88 -14.23 -1.56
N ASN A 241 14.56 -14.12 -1.56
CA ASN A 241 13.89 -12.91 -2.04
C ASN A 241 13.63 -11.92 -0.88
N TYR A 242 14.65 -11.15 -0.47
CA TYR A 242 14.43 -10.02 0.45
C TYR A 242 13.89 -8.82 -0.30
N THR A 243 13.01 -8.07 0.33
CA THR A 243 12.30 -6.95 -0.30
C THR A 243 12.02 -5.83 0.69
N LEU A 244 11.84 -4.60 0.21
CA LEU A 244 11.47 -3.45 1.04
C LEU A 244 9.99 -3.12 0.90
N LEU A 245 9.28 -3.01 2.03
CA LEU A 245 7.83 -2.78 2.11
C LEU A 245 7.52 -1.39 2.67
N ALA A 246 6.69 -0.63 1.97
CA ALA A 246 5.99 0.50 2.56
C ALA A 246 4.88 -0.04 3.47
N THR A 247 5.18 -0.24 4.75
CA THR A 247 4.32 -0.99 5.67
C THR A 247 2.92 -0.41 5.78
N PRO A 248 1.86 -1.21 5.60
CA PRO A 248 0.49 -0.81 5.89
C PRO A 248 0.26 -0.82 7.41
N ALA A 249 0.82 0.16 8.12
CA ALA A 249 0.85 0.19 9.56
C ALA A 249 -0.49 0.67 10.14
N GLU A 250 -1.32 -0.24 10.57
CA GLU A 250 -2.59 0.04 11.24
C GLU A 250 -2.38 0.30 12.74
N GLY A 251 -2.47 -0.74 13.58
CA GLY A 251 -2.21 -0.63 15.00
C GLY A 251 -0.75 -0.34 15.35
N LEU A 252 0.19 -0.69 14.47
CA LEU A 252 1.62 -0.47 14.69
C LEU A 252 1.97 1.03 14.71
N ALA A 253 1.26 1.86 13.93
CA ALA A 253 1.45 3.31 13.91
C ALA A 253 1.24 3.95 15.30
N GLY A 254 0.15 3.57 15.98
CA GLY A 254 -0.14 4.06 17.32
C GLY A 254 0.78 3.43 18.37
N ARG A 255 1.04 2.13 18.28
CA ARG A 255 1.92 1.44 19.22
C ARG A 255 3.33 2.02 19.27
N PHE A 256 3.90 2.33 18.10
CA PHE A 256 5.26 2.90 18.04
C PHE A 256 5.32 4.30 18.63
N VAL A 257 4.38 5.19 18.30
CA VAL A 257 4.38 6.53 18.88
C VAL A 257 4.16 6.49 20.41
N GLU A 258 3.31 5.60 20.89
CA GLU A 258 3.10 5.44 22.35
C GLU A 258 4.38 5.00 23.06
N MET A 259 5.09 4.01 22.50
CA MET A 259 6.37 3.54 23.05
C MET A 259 7.43 4.66 23.05
N ASP A 260 7.50 5.45 21.98
CA ASP A 260 8.48 6.52 21.86
C ASP A 260 8.12 7.72 22.74
N ARG A 261 6.83 8.02 22.90
CA ARG A 261 6.37 9.05 23.82
C ARG A 261 6.68 8.72 25.28
N ARG A 262 6.62 7.45 25.68
CA ARG A 262 7.02 7.01 27.02
C ARG A 262 8.51 7.20 27.29
N GLU A 263 9.37 7.04 26.27
CA GLU A 263 10.83 7.13 26.41
C GLU A 263 11.35 8.56 26.22
N PHE A 264 10.81 9.30 25.25
CA PHE A 264 11.34 10.60 24.82
C PHE A 264 10.42 11.79 25.16
N GLY A 265 9.21 11.52 25.67
CA GLY A 265 8.21 12.56 25.90
C GLY A 265 7.47 12.99 24.62
N ILE A 266 6.71 14.08 24.75
CA ILE A 266 5.96 14.67 23.64
C ILE A 266 6.88 15.65 22.88
N ILE A 267 7.15 15.35 21.63
CA ILE A 267 8.00 16.14 20.73
C ILE A 267 7.14 16.60 19.57
N ARG A 268 6.98 17.93 19.41
CA ARG A 268 6.16 18.52 18.34
C ARG A 268 6.61 18.08 16.96
N GLY A 269 5.66 17.63 16.15
CA GLY A 269 5.88 17.13 14.79
C GLY A 269 6.50 15.73 14.73
N VAL A 270 6.74 15.08 15.89
CA VAL A 270 7.31 13.72 15.96
C VAL A 270 6.42 12.80 16.79
N THR A 271 6.26 13.05 18.11
CA THR A 271 5.50 12.17 19.00
C THR A 271 4.23 12.81 19.54
N ASP A 272 3.83 13.97 19.05
CA ASP A 272 2.67 14.74 19.53
C ASP A 272 1.32 14.22 19.05
N LYS A 273 1.30 13.36 18.00
CA LYS A 273 0.09 12.73 17.46
C LYS A 273 -0.10 11.31 18.01
N GLU A 274 -1.32 10.77 17.89
CA GLU A 274 -1.66 9.41 18.35
C GLU A 274 -1.22 8.30 17.37
N TYR A 275 -0.49 8.67 16.30
CA TYR A 275 0.00 7.75 15.27
C TYR A 275 1.24 8.33 14.59
N TYR A 276 2.09 7.44 14.04
CA TYR A 276 3.08 7.81 13.06
C TYR A 276 2.52 7.70 11.64
N THR A 277 2.96 8.58 10.77
CA THR A 277 2.59 8.55 9.35
C THR A 277 2.98 7.22 8.72
N ASN A 278 2.09 6.64 7.92
CA ASN A 278 2.36 5.37 7.25
C ASN A 278 3.56 5.49 6.32
N SER A 279 4.50 4.55 6.44
CA SER A 279 5.65 4.37 5.54
C SER A 279 6.33 5.68 5.13
N PHE A 280 6.34 6.00 3.84
CA PHE A 280 6.93 7.21 3.24
C PHE A 280 5.90 8.32 2.94
N HIS A 281 4.64 8.15 3.37
CA HIS A 281 3.62 9.14 3.02
C HIS A 281 3.89 10.51 3.63
N ILE A 282 3.42 11.54 2.94
CA ILE A 282 3.30 12.87 3.52
C ILE A 282 2.19 12.84 4.59
N PRO A 283 2.39 13.52 5.74
CA PRO A 283 1.38 13.52 6.80
C PRO A 283 0.01 13.96 6.30
N VAL A 284 -1.02 13.21 6.64
CA VAL A 284 -2.40 13.39 6.14
C VAL A 284 -3.02 14.74 6.51
N ALA A 285 -2.47 15.41 7.53
CA ALA A 285 -2.89 16.74 7.96
C ALA A 285 -2.16 17.87 7.22
N PHE A 286 -1.09 17.56 6.46
CA PHE A 286 -0.29 18.59 5.78
C PHE A 286 -1.04 19.11 4.55
N PRO A 287 -1.18 20.45 4.42
CA PRO A 287 -1.80 21.05 3.25
C PRO A 287 -0.86 20.97 2.06
N ILE A 288 -1.21 20.14 1.08
CA ILE A 288 -0.43 19.92 -0.13
C ILE A 288 -1.36 19.77 -1.32
N SER A 289 -0.97 20.25 -2.48
CA SER A 289 -1.74 20.06 -3.70
C SER A 289 -1.68 18.60 -4.16
N THR A 290 -2.72 18.17 -4.87
CA THR A 290 -2.81 16.81 -5.43
C THR A 290 -1.57 16.42 -6.22
N PHE A 291 -1.13 17.28 -7.14
CA PHE A 291 -0.02 16.94 -8.04
C PHE A 291 1.34 17.00 -7.34
N GLU A 292 1.51 17.92 -6.41
CA GLU A 292 2.73 17.98 -5.61
C GLU A 292 2.87 16.74 -4.73
N LYS A 293 1.79 16.29 -4.06
CA LYS A 293 1.79 15.04 -3.30
C LYS A 293 2.14 13.84 -4.17
N ILE A 294 1.55 13.74 -5.36
CA ILE A 294 1.84 12.67 -6.32
C ILE A 294 3.32 12.65 -6.67
N ASN A 295 3.90 13.80 -7.02
CA ASN A 295 5.31 13.90 -7.38
C ASN A 295 6.24 13.56 -6.20
N ARG A 296 5.93 14.05 -4.99
CA ARG A 296 6.74 13.80 -3.81
C ARG A 296 6.69 12.36 -3.32
N GLU A 297 5.57 11.69 -3.43
CA GLU A 297 5.43 10.28 -3.02
C GLU A 297 5.89 9.30 -4.11
N GLY A 298 5.70 9.64 -5.40
CA GLY A 298 6.01 8.76 -6.54
C GLY A 298 7.46 8.27 -6.54
N VAL A 299 8.40 9.11 -6.17
CA VAL A 299 9.83 8.78 -6.15
C VAL A 299 10.22 7.63 -5.22
N TYR A 300 9.38 7.30 -4.22
CA TYR A 300 9.64 6.20 -3.29
C TYR A 300 9.17 4.84 -3.80
N HIS A 301 8.26 4.82 -4.79
CA HIS A 301 7.66 3.57 -5.28
C HIS A 301 8.69 2.61 -5.87
N LYS A 302 9.69 3.12 -6.59
CA LYS A 302 10.77 2.31 -7.18
C LYS A 302 11.64 1.57 -6.15
N TYR A 303 11.74 2.09 -4.94
CA TYR A 303 12.52 1.48 -3.87
C TYR A 303 11.74 0.43 -3.07
N THR A 304 10.43 0.57 -2.96
CA THR A 304 9.56 -0.28 -2.13
C THR A 304 8.97 -1.44 -2.93
N ASN A 305 9.84 -2.36 -3.35
CA ASN A 305 9.48 -3.47 -4.24
C ASN A 305 8.58 -4.55 -3.61
N ALA A 306 8.46 -4.62 -2.28
CA ALA A 306 7.52 -5.49 -1.59
C ALA A 306 6.09 -4.95 -1.58
N GLY A 307 5.90 -3.66 -1.87
CA GLY A 307 4.59 -3.04 -1.93
C GLY A 307 4.56 -1.61 -1.45
N HIS A 308 3.70 -0.85 -2.11
CA HIS A 308 3.45 0.57 -1.87
C HIS A 308 2.06 0.90 -2.39
N ILE A 309 1.52 2.03 -1.98
CA ILE A 309 0.32 2.64 -2.54
C ILE A 309 0.29 4.12 -2.15
N SER A 310 -0.17 4.98 -3.04
CA SER A 310 -0.45 6.38 -2.73
C SER A 310 -1.91 6.72 -3.03
N TYR A 311 -2.47 7.61 -2.22
CA TYR A 311 -3.86 8.05 -2.36
C TYR A 311 -3.97 9.56 -2.48
N VAL A 312 -4.94 9.97 -3.29
CA VAL A 312 -5.45 11.35 -3.30
C VAL A 312 -6.77 11.37 -2.54
N GLU A 313 -6.86 12.26 -1.55
CA GLU A 313 -8.08 12.45 -0.74
C GLU A 313 -8.98 13.51 -1.37
N PHE A 314 -10.26 13.20 -1.54
CA PHE A 314 -11.32 14.13 -1.93
C PHE A 314 -12.26 14.38 -0.75
N GLU A 315 -12.88 15.55 -0.75
CA GLU A 315 -13.90 15.91 0.24
C GLU A 315 -15.21 15.14 0.06
N ALA A 316 -15.55 14.82 -1.20
CA ALA A 316 -16.75 14.08 -1.57
C ALA A 316 -16.49 13.21 -2.81
N PRO A 317 -17.38 12.24 -3.12
CA PRO A 317 -17.28 11.44 -4.34
C PRO A 317 -17.22 12.31 -5.61
N PRO A 318 -16.16 12.20 -6.44
CA PRO A 318 -15.96 13.06 -7.61
C PRO A 318 -16.77 12.59 -8.84
N VAL A 319 -18.04 12.23 -8.66
CA VAL A 319 -18.91 11.61 -9.68
C VAL A 319 -19.22 12.53 -10.87
N HIS A 320 -19.16 13.85 -10.67
CA HIS A 320 -19.49 14.84 -11.69
C HIS A 320 -18.24 15.38 -12.43
N ASN A 321 -17.04 14.92 -12.05
CA ASN A 321 -15.78 15.36 -12.65
C ASN A 321 -14.84 14.19 -12.94
N LEU A 322 -15.27 13.30 -13.83
CA LEU A 322 -14.49 12.11 -14.21
C LEU A 322 -13.19 12.48 -14.93
N GLU A 323 -13.14 13.62 -15.60
CA GLU A 323 -11.91 14.11 -16.26
C GLU A 323 -10.84 14.47 -15.23
N ALA A 324 -11.20 15.08 -14.11
CA ALA A 324 -10.26 15.36 -13.03
C ALA A 324 -9.71 14.07 -12.43
N VAL A 325 -10.55 13.05 -12.22
CA VAL A 325 -10.12 11.74 -11.76
C VAL A 325 -9.16 11.10 -12.75
N GLU A 326 -9.48 11.13 -14.06
CA GLU A 326 -8.59 10.62 -15.10
C GLU A 326 -7.24 11.33 -15.11
N LYS A 327 -7.22 12.67 -15.01
CA LYS A 327 -5.99 13.47 -14.93
C LYS A 327 -5.13 13.06 -13.74
N ILE A 328 -5.73 12.80 -12.58
CA ILE A 328 -5.03 12.34 -11.38
C ILE A 328 -4.41 10.96 -11.61
N ILE A 329 -5.16 10.01 -12.18
CA ILE A 329 -4.65 8.67 -12.46
C ILE A 329 -3.51 8.72 -13.49
N ARG A 330 -3.60 9.60 -14.51
CA ARG A 330 -2.50 9.82 -15.47
C ARG A 330 -1.28 10.45 -14.80
N ALA A 331 -1.47 11.46 -13.95
CA ALA A 331 -0.38 12.08 -13.19
C ALA A 331 0.34 11.08 -12.26
N MET A 332 -0.39 10.15 -11.63
CA MET A 332 0.24 9.08 -10.85
C MET A 332 1.15 8.21 -11.72
N ARG A 333 0.72 7.86 -12.95
CA ARG A 333 1.56 7.12 -13.90
C ARG A 333 2.78 7.94 -14.33
N GLU A 334 2.60 9.22 -14.65
CA GLU A 334 3.66 10.13 -15.07
C GLU A 334 4.71 10.36 -13.97
N ALA A 335 4.29 10.35 -12.71
CA ALA A 335 5.17 10.39 -11.53
C ALA A 335 5.84 9.03 -11.21
N ASP A 336 5.79 8.07 -12.14
CA ASP A 336 6.38 6.73 -11.99
C ASP A 336 5.86 5.93 -10.79
N MET A 337 4.62 6.17 -10.37
CA MET A 337 3.99 5.37 -9.32
C MET A 337 3.69 3.95 -9.81
N GLY A 338 3.83 2.95 -8.94
CA GLY A 338 3.45 1.57 -9.24
C GLY A 338 2.00 1.26 -8.90
N TYR A 339 1.42 1.95 -7.92
CA TYR A 339 0.09 1.66 -7.42
C TYR A 339 -0.51 2.87 -6.70
N GLY A 340 -1.74 3.20 -7.03
CA GLY A 340 -2.42 4.34 -6.45
C GLY A 340 -3.94 4.29 -6.56
N GLY A 341 -4.59 5.25 -5.95
CA GLY A 341 -6.04 5.38 -5.99
C GLY A 341 -6.54 6.68 -5.39
N ILE A 342 -7.85 6.79 -5.32
CA ILE A 342 -8.54 7.94 -4.74
C ILE A 342 -9.32 7.53 -3.50
N ASN A 343 -9.46 8.46 -2.57
CA ASN A 343 -10.24 8.31 -1.34
C ASN A 343 -11.24 9.44 -1.19
N PHE A 344 -12.37 9.11 -0.62
CA PHE A 344 -13.41 10.07 -0.21
C PHE A 344 -14.34 9.42 0.83
N PRO A 345 -15.14 10.19 1.58
CA PRO A 345 -16.15 9.63 2.47
C PRO A 345 -17.29 8.97 1.68
N ILE A 346 -17.76 7.82 2.16
CA ILE A 346 -19.01 7.19 1.72
C ILE A 346 -19.84 6.87 2.96
N ASP A 347 -20.99 7.53 3.09
CA ASP A 347 -21.93 7.29 4.17
C ASP A 347 -23.26 6.85 3.59
N TYR A 348 -23.97 6.00 4.31
CA TYR A 348 -25.33 5.62 3.97
C TYR A 348 -26.14 5.29 5.21
N CYS A 349 -27.44 5.53 5.10
CA CYS A 349 -28.41 5.23 6.13
C CYS A 349 -28.94 3.81 5.96
N ASP A 350 -28.89 3.00 7.02
CA ASP A 350 -29.43 1.64 6.99
C ASP A 350 -30.98 1.61 7.01
N SER A 351 -31.62 2.71 7.45
CA SER A 351 -33.08 2.82 7.51
C SER A 351 -33.74 3.22 6.17
N CYS A 352 -33.23 4.25 5.49
CA CYS A 352 -33.85 4.75 4.24
C CYS A 352 -32.98 4.60 3.00
N TYR A 353 -31.73 4.07 3.15
CA TYR A 353 -30.76 3.81 2.08
C TYR A 353 -30.23 5.06 1.37
N GLN A 354 -30.47 6.26 1.95
CA GLN A 354 -29.85 7.49 1.47
C GLN A 354 -28.34 7.38 1.54
N ARG A 355 -27.65 7.86 0.50
CA ARG A 355 -26.17 7.87 0.38
C ARG A 355 -25.67 9.28 0.22
N GLY A 356 -24.44 9.51 0.67
CA GLY A 356 -23.80 10.80 0.53
C GLY A 356 -22.59 10.93 1.45
N VAL A 357 -22.28 12.17 1.79
CA VAL A 357 -21.36 12.55 2.86
C VAL A 357 -22.22 13.21 3.93
N PHE A 358 -22.31 12.58 5.10
CA PHE A 358 -23.15 13.07 6.19
C PHE A 358 -22.28 13.77 7.23
N THR A 359 -22.56 15.05 7.47
CA THR A 359 -21.87 15.87 8.46
C THR A 359 -22.36 15.57 9.88
N GLU A 360 -23.65 15.26 10.01
CA GLU A 360 -24.30 14.95 11.28
C GLU A 360 -24.31 13.43 11.55
N ASP A 361 -24.55 13.07 12.82
CA ASP A 361 -24.74 11.67 13.22
C ASP A 361 -26.17 11.15 12.96
N THR A 362 -26.95 11.92 12.22
CA THR A 362 -28.30 11.57 11.76
C THR A 362 -28.42 11.68 10.25
N CYS A 363 -29.28 10.85 9.69
CA CYS A 363 -29.55 10.86 8.25
C CYS A 363 -30.26 12.15 7.84
N PRO A 364 -29.76 12.89 6.84
CA PRO A 364 -30.40 14.13 6.38
C PRO A 364 -31.76 13.90 5.69
N CYS A 365 -32.09 12.66 5.34
CA CYS A 365 -33.36 12.31 4.68
C CYS A 365 -34.44 11.87 5.68
N CYS A 366 -34.11 10.96 6.62
CA CYS A 366 -35.15 10.37 7.51
C CYS A 366 -34.89 10.61 9.00
N GLY A 367 -33.81 11.30 9.38
CA GLY A 367 -33.46 11.59 10.76
C GLY A 367 -32.91 10.41 11.57
N SER A 368 -32.79 9.21 10.99
CA SER A 368 -32.27 8.03 11.66
C SER A 368 -30.80 8.18 12.03
N GLY A 369 -30.41 7.70 13.22
CA GLY A 369 -29.02 7.58 13.64
C GLY A 369 -28.30 6.33 13.13
N GLU A 370 -29.00 5.44 12.39
CA GLU A 370 -28.42 4.23 11.84
C GLU A 370 -27.61 4.53 10.57
N ILE A 371 -26.45 5.15 10.78
CA ILE A 371 -25.55 5.56 9.69
C ILE A 371 -24.35 4.66 9.65
N ARG A 372 -24.06 4.09 8.48
CA ARG A 372 -22.85 3.35 8.18
C ARG A 372 -21.87 4.23 7.42
N ARG A 373 -20.68 4.44 7.99
CA ARG A 373 -19.63 5.29 7.43
C ARG A 373 -18.49 4.42 6.94
N VAL A 374 -18.29 4.34 5.63
CA VAL A 374 -17.24 3.55 4.99
C VAL A 374 -16.07 4.46 4.65
N ARG A 375 -14.88 4.06 5.07
CA ARG A 375 -13.62 4.76 4.79
C ARG A 375 -12.52 3.76 4.44
N ARG A 376 -11.49 4.23 3.74
CA ARG A 376 -10.29 3.41 3.53
C ARG A 376 -9.38 3.49 4.75
N ILE A 377 -8.94 2.34 5.26
CA ILE A 377 -7.97 2.29 6.38
C ILE A 377 -6.57 2.59 5.83
N THR A 378 -5.92 1.60 5.23
CA THR A 378 -4.57 1.73 4.66
C THR A 378 -4.48 1.27 3.22
N GLY A 379 -5.36 0.39 2.78
CA GLY A 379 -5.39 -0.18 1.45
C GLY A 379 -6.69 -0.92 1.15
N TYR A 380 -7.57 -1.05 2.15
CA TYR A 380 -8.89 -1.65 2.01
C TYR A 380 -9.96 -0.79 2.70
N LEU A 381 -11.21 -0.99 2.32
CA LEU A 381 -12.36 -0.28 2.87
C LEU A 381 -12.86 -0.99 4.14
N SER A 382 -13.32 -0.20 5.11
CA SER A 382 -14.01 -0.71 6.30
C SER A 382 -14.96 0.34 6.86
N THR A 383 -15.87 -0.07 7.72
CA THR A 383 -16.69 0.83 8.53
C THR A 383 -15.87 1.42 9.67
N ILE A 384 -16.11 2.70 10.05
CA ILE A 384 -15.28 3.41 11.05
C ILE A 384 -15.39 2.80 12.44
N ASP A 385 -16.48 2.13 12.77
CA ASP A 385 -16.64 1.40 14.05
C ASP A 385 -15.58 0.32 14.26
N ARG A 386 -15.03 -0.23 13.16
CA ARG A 386 -13.96 -1.25 13.15
C ARG A 386 -12.55 -0.67 13.17
N PHE A 387 -12.41 0.66 13.15
CA PHE A 387 -11.10 1.29 13.21
C PHE A 387 -10.54 1.22 14.63
N ASN A 388 -9.23 0.94 14.75
CA ASN A 388 -8.52 1.13 16.01
C ASN A 388 -8.31 2.63 16.31
N ASP A 389 -7.90 2.97 17.53
CA ASP A 389 -7.81 4.36 17.98
C ASP A 389 -6.83 5.19 17.16
N SER A 390 -5.67 4.64 16.81
CA SER A 390 -4.70 5.35 15.97
C SER A 390 -5.23 5.63 14.56
N LYS A 391 -6.05 4.75 14.00
CA LYS A 391 -6.68 4.97 12.69
C LYS A 391 -7.86 5.93 12.77
N ARG A 392 -8.58 5.97 13.87
CA ARG A 392 -9.58 7.01 14.12
C ARG A 392 -8.93 8.38 14.25
N ALA A 393 -7.77 8.46 14.94
CA ALA A 393 -7.00 9.69 15.04
C ALA A 393 -6.47 10.15 13.69
N GLU A 394 -5.87 9.27 12.89
CA GLU A 394 -5.44 9.57 11.53
C GLU A 394 -6.60 10.06 10.65
N LEU A 395 -7.77 9.40 10.75
CA LEU A 395 -8.96 9.80 9.98
C LEU A 395 -9.45 11.21 10.33
N ARG A 396 -9.43 11.60 11.61
CA ARG A 396 -9.76 12.97 12.04
C ARG A 396 -8.83 14.03 11.45
N ASP A 397 -7.57 13.66 11.26
CA ASP A 397 -6.53 14.55 10.74
C ASP A 397 -6.49 14.63 9.21
N ARG A 398 -7.10 13.68 8.48
CA ARG A 398 -7.08 13.65 7.02
C ARG A 398 -7.69 14.92 6.43
N ARG A 399 -6.95 15.48 5.47
CA ARG A 399 -7.38 16.64 4.69
C ARG A 399 -7.52 16.28 3.22
N PRO A 400 -8.55 16.80 2.53
CA PRO A 400 -8.64 16.71 1.09
C PRO A 400 -7.46 17.42 0.43
N HIS A 401 -6.99 16.88 -0.69
CA HIS A 401 -5.96 17.50 -1.51
C HIS A 401 -6.61 18.42 -2.55
N GLY A 402 -6.57 19.72 -2.32
CA GLY A 402 -7.10 20.75 -3.22
C GLY A 402 -6.00 21.38 -4.09
N TYR A 403 -6.42 22.33 -4.93
CA TYR A 403 -5.51 23.29 -5.51
C TYR A 403 -5.24 24.37 -4.43
N TYR A 404 -4.12 24.24 -3.74
CA TYR A 404 -3.61 25.32 -2.92
C TYR A 404 -2.75 26.20 -3.84
N HIS A 405 -3.19 27.43 -4.05
CA HIS A 405 -2.46 28.46 -4.78
C HIS A 405 -1.32 29.02 -3.93
#